data_a9e91721458f000c92da67c22d9cf5fc
#
_entry.id   a9e91721458f000c92da67c22d9cf5fc
#
_cell.length_a   1.000
_cell.length_b   1.000
_cell.length_c   1.000
_cell.angle_alpha   90.00
_cell.angle_beta   90.00
_cell.angle_gamma   90.00
#
_symmetry.space_group_name_H-M   'P 1'
#
loop_
_entity.id
_entity.type
_entity.pdbx_description
1 polymer ?
#
loop_
_entity_poly.entity_id
_entity_poly.type
_entity_poly.pdbx_seq_one_letter_code
_entity_poly.pdbx_strand_id
1 'polypeptide(L)'
;MIKELAVGKKYTLIETQPADGYVTAESIEFTVENTAEIQKHQMKDDVTKVEISKQDIAGKELPGAKLTILDKDGKVVESWTSTKKAHYIEMLPIGKYTLREETAPDGYLVANDVEFEVKDTGEVQHVTMVDEAKPSAPATDTPKTGDDRNMKLWLLLLGIGAGGLGVAFGIRRKRK
;
A
#
# COMPACT_ATOMS: atom_id res chain seq x y z
N MET A 1 -9.59 -22.67 34.12
CA MET A 1 -10.14 -22.26 35.42
C MET A 1 -8.99 -21.89 36.33
N ILE A 2 -9.00 -20.66 36.88
CA ILE A 2 -8.02 -20.20 37.89
C ILE A 2 -8.51 -20.70 39.25
N LYS A 3 -7.62 -21.26 40.06
CA LYS A 3 -7.90 -21.78 41.39
C LYS A 3 -7.06 -21.06 42.45
N GLU A 4 -7.47 -21.15 43.72
CA GLU A 4 -6.68 -20.67 44.88
C GLU A 4 -6.49 -19.16 44.95
N LEU A 5 -7.40 -18.38 44.40
CA LEU A 5 -7.41 -16.95 44.62
C LEU A 5 -7.95 -16.63 46.02
N ALA A 6 -7.31 -15.67 46.71
CA ALA A 6 -7.70 -15.28 48.05
C ALA A 6 -9.01 -14.45 48.04
N VAL A 7 -9.96 -14.84 48.90
CA VAL A 7 -11.22 -14.11 49.11
C VAL A 7 -10.95 -12.68 49.59
N GLY A 8 -11.72 -11.72 49.08
CA GLY A 8 -11.60 -10.29 49.41
C GLY A 8 -10.41 -9.59 48.77
N LYS A 9 -9.62 -10.28 47.97
CA LYS A 9 -8.53 -9.66 47.21
C LYS A 9 -9.00 -9.22 45.83
N LYS A 10 -8.52 -8.07 45.41
CA LYS A 10 -8.68 -7.51 44.07
C LYS A 10 -7.61 -8.08 43.14
N TYR A 11 -8.00 -8.51 41.95
CA TYR A 11 -7.16 -9.05 40.92
C TYR A 11 -7.42 -8.30 39.60
N THR A 12 -6.41 -8.26 38.74
CA THR A 12 -6.51 -7.74 37.39
C THR A 12 -6.28 -8.90 36.43
N LEU A 13 -7.22 -9.12 35.50
CA LEU A 13 -7.04 -10.02 34.38
C LEU A 13 -6.53 -9.19 33.19
N ILE A 14 -5.40 -9.60 32.63
CA ILE A 14 -4.73 -8.92 31.52
C ILE A 14 -4.56 -9.94 30.40
N GLU A 15 -4.95 -9.59 29.19
CA GLU A 15 -4.55 -10.31 27.99
C GLU A 15 -3.13 -9.89 27.62
N THR A 16 -2.23 -10.86 27.49
CA THR A 16 -0.82 -10.60 27.15
C THR A 16 -0.53 -10.78 25.66
N GLN A 17 -1.41 -11.47 24.95
CA GLN A 17 -1.30 -11.69 23.52
C GLN A 17 -2.69 -11.99 22.95
N PRO A 18 -3.22 -11.16 22.03
CA PRO A 18 -4.47 -11.43 21.35
C PRO A 18 -4.31 -12.57 20.33
N ALA A 19 -5.41 -13.17 19.94
CA ALA A 19 -5.43 -14.08 18.79
C ALA A 19 -5.18 -13.31 17.47
N ASP A 20 -4.74 -14.03 16.44
CA ASP A 20 -4.49 -13.44 15.12
C ASP A 20 -5.75 -12.72 14.60
N GLY A 21 -5.59 -11.46 14.20
CA GLY A 21 -6.68 -10.62 13.72
C GLY A 21 -7.53 -9.95 14.80
N TYR A 22 -7.25 -10.22 16.07
CA TYR A 22 -7.91 -9.57 17.20
C TYR A 22 -7.02 -8.50 17.82
N VAL A 23 -7.66 -7.59 18.56
CA VAL A 23 -7.03 -6.51 19.30
C VAL A 23 -6.92 -6.95 20.75
N THR A 24 -5.84 -6.60 21.42
CA THR A 24 -5.66 -6.87 22.86
C THR A 24 -6.84 -6.32 23.64
N ALA A 25 -7.52 -7.19 24.39
CA ALA A 25 -8.65 -6.79 25.21
C ALA A 25 -8.24 -5.86 26.36
N GLU A 26 -9.11 -4.93 26.72
CA GLU A 26 -8.92 -4.12 27.91
C GLU A 26 -8.88 -4.99 29.17
N SER A 27 -7.92 -4.68 30.07
CA SER A 27 -7.81 -5.38 31.33
C SER A 27 -9.06 -5.16 32.19
N ILE A 28 -9.49 -6.21 32.90
CA ILE A 28 -10.60 -6.13 33.83
C ILE A 28 -10.13 -6.35 35.26
N GLU A 29 -10.69 -5.62 36.19
CA GLU A 29 -10.47 -5.80 37.61
C GLU A 29 -11.68 -6.51 38.28
N PHE A 30 -11.39 -7.43 39.15
CA PHE A 30 -12.43 -8.11 39.92
C PHE A 30 -11.96 -8.43 41.34
N THR A 31 -12.91 -8.56 42.26
CA THR A 31 -12.65 -9.00 43.63
C THR A 31 -13.23 -10.38 43.83
N VAL A 32 -12.46 -11.27 44.43
CA VAL A 32 -12.94 -12.60 44.76
C VAL A 32 -13.93 -12.54 45.95
N GLU A 33 -15.14 -12.92 45.71
CA GLU A 33 -16.21 -12.96 46.74
C GLU A 33 -16.18 -14.25 47.51
N ASN A 34 -16.67 -14.19 48.79
CA ASN A 34 -16.81 -15.37 49.64
C ASN A 34 -18.09 -16.13 49.27
N THR A 35 -18.01 -16.94 48.22
CA THR A 35 -19.13 -17.76 47.73
C THR A 35 -18.64 -19.13 47.29
N ALA A 36 -19.50 -20.14 47.41
CA ALA A 36 -19.24 -21.48 46.86
C ALA A 36 -19.54 -21.57 45.34
N GLU A 37 -20.11 -20.53 44.75
CA GLU A 37 -20.45 -20.51 43.34
C GLU A 37 -19.24 -20.09 42.49
N ILE A 38 -19.23 -20.53 41.21
CA ILE A 38 -18.21 -20.14 40.24
C ILE A 38 -18.47 -18.69 39.80
N GLN A 39 -17.53 -17.80 40.11
CA GLN A 39 -17.54 -16.43 39.63
C GLN A 39 -16.99 -16.40 38.19
N LYS A 40 -17.75 -15.79 37.29
CA LYS A 40 -17.37 -15.68 35.85
C LYS A 40 -17.03 -14.25 35.51
N HIS A 41 -15.84 -14.05 34.94
CA HIS A 41 -15.38 -12.77 34.39
C HIS A 41 -15.10 -13.00 32.94
N GLN A 42 -15.53 -12.07 32.07
CA GLN A 42 -15.42 -12.18 30.63
C GLN A 42 -14.71 -10.94 30.09
N MET A 43 -13.67 -11.15 29.30
CA MET A 43 -13.07 -10.14 28.44
C MET A 43 -13.66 -10.30 27.04
N LYS A 44 -13.70 -9.21 26.29
CA LYS A 44 -14.13 -9.19 24.89
C LYS A 44 -13.07 -8.51 24.08
N ASP A 45 -12.67 -9.18 23.02
CA ASP A 45 -11.74 -8.66 22.04
C ASP A 45 -12.52 -7.99 20.91
N ASP A 46 -11.99 -6.91 20.36
CA ASP A 46 -12.40 -6.37 19.07
C ASP A 46 -11.51 -6.98 17.98
N VAL A 47 -11.83 -6.73 16.73
CA VAL A 47 -11.02 -7.16 15.59
C VAL A 47 -10.26 -5.98 15.02
N THR A 48 -9.12 -6.24 14.37
CA THR A 48 -8.44 -5.25 13.56
C THR A 48 -9.29 -4.93 12.32
N LYS A 49 -9.25 -3.66 11.87
CA LYS A 49 -10.03 -3.16 10.74
C LYS A 49 -9.14 -2.30 9.86
N VAL A 50 -9.05 -2.65 8.58
CA VAL A 50 -8.24 -1.92 7.59
C VAL A 50 -9.10 -1.56 6.39
N GLU A 51 -9.03 -0.32 5.95
CA GLU A 51 -9.67 0.16 4.73
C GLU A 51 -8.61 0.62 3.74
N ILE A 52 -8.61 0.02 2.55
CA ILE A 52 -7.61 0.28 1.51
C ILE A 52 -8.28 0.98 0.35
N SER A 53 -7.85 2.22 0.09
CA SER A 53 -8.28 3.04 -1.03
C SER A 53 -7.28 2.98 -2.18
N LYS A 54 -7.77 2.75 -3.39
CA LYS A 54 -7.01 2.86 -4.64
C LYS A 54 -7.50 4.08 -5.40
N GLN A 55 -6.69 5.14 -5.46
CA GLN A 55 -7.14 6.46 -5.92
C GLN A 55 -6.25 7.02 -7.03
N ASP A 56 -6.81 7.97 -7.79
CA ASP A 56 -6.04 8.87 -8.64
C ASP A 56 -5.49 10.06 -7.83
N ILE A 57 -4.68 10.91 -8.46
CA ILE A 57 -4.10 12.11 -7.84
C ILE A 57 -5.15 13.13 -7.37
N ALA A 58 -6.38 13.04 -7.85
CA ALA A 58 -7.50 13.88 -7.41
C ALA A 58 -8.28 13.28 -6.23
N GLY A 59 -7.87 12.10 -5.73
CA GLY A 59 -8.52 11.40 -4.61
C GLY A 59 -9.76 10.61 -5.00
N LYS A 60 -9.98 10.35 -6.29
CA LYS A 60 -11.10 9.54 -6.75
C LYS A 60 -10.73 8.08 -6.81
N GLU A 61 -11.59 7.22 -6.26
CA GLU A 61 -11.42 5.76 -6.32
C GLU A 61 -11.31 5.25 -7.77
N LEU A 62 -10.26 4.44 -8.02
CA LEU A 62 -9.93 3.84 -9.30
C LEU A 62 -10.31 2.36 -9.32
N PRO A 63 -11.35 1.97 -10.08
CA PRO A 63 -11.67 0.56 -10.27
C PRO A 63 -10.76 -0.10 -11.32
N GLY A 64 -10.53 -1.41 -11.17
CA GLY A 64 -9.86 -2.25 -12.15
C GLY A 64 -8.37 -2.52 -11.90
N ALA A 65 -7.78 -1.95 -10.85
CA ALA A 65 -6.44 -2.33 -10.39
C ALA A 65 -6.46 -3.72 -9.76
N LYS A 66 -5.47 -4.56 -10.06
CA LYS A 66 -5.23 -5.80 -9.32
C LYS A 66 -4.26 -5.53 -8.20
N LEU A 67 -4.73 -5.72 -6.97
CA LEU A 67 -4.00 -5.43 -5.74
C LEU A 67 -3.76 -6.71 -4.94
N THR A 68 -2.63 -6.75 -4.25
CA THR A 68 -2.20 -7.87 -3.41
C THR A 68 -1.57 -7.34 -2.13
N ILE A 69 -1.95 -7.91 -0.99
CA ILE A 69 -1.28 -7.71 0.29
C ILE A 69 -0.29 -8.85 0.50
N LEU A 70 0.93 -8.48 0.82
CA LEU A 70 2.00 -9.39 1.19
C LEU A 70 2.35 -9.20 2.67
N ASP A 71 2.60 -10.30 3.38
CA ASP A 71 3.15 -10.26 4.72
C ASP A 71 4.66 -9.92 4.71
N LYS A 72 5.26 -9.84 5.89
CA LYS A 72 6.70 -9.55 6.08
C LYS A 72 7.64 -10.54 5.39
N ASP A 73 7.16 -11.75 5.08
CA ASP A 73 7.92 -12.82 4.43
C ASP A 73 7.65 -12.86 2.91
N GLY A 74 6.85 -11.92 2.39
CA GLY A 74 6.49 -11.80 0.98
C GLY A 74 5.40 -12.79 0.54
N LYS A 75 4.74 -13.45 1.48
CA LYS A 75 3.62 -14.36 1.20
C LYS A 75 2.35 -13.57 0.96
N VAL A 76 1.59 -13.97 -0.05
CA VAL A 76 0.28 -13.39 -0.35
C VAL A 76 -0.71 -13.69 0.79
N VAL A 77 -1.28 -12.64 1.36
CA VAL A 77 -2.33 -12.70 2.40
C VAL A 77 -3.69 -12.55 1.76
N GLU A 78 -3.85 -11.56 0.87
CA GLU A 78 -5.10 -11.27 0.18
C GLU A 78 -4.82 -10.67 -1.20
N SER A 79 -5.74 -10.90 -2.16
CA SER A 79 -5.70 -10.31 -3.50
C SER A 79 -7.11 -10.01 -3.99
N TRP A 80 -7.30 -8.82 -4.59
CA TRP A 80 -8.60 -8.41 -5.13
C TRP A 80 -8.44 -7.48 -6.34
N THR A 81 -9.56 -7.14 -6.95
CA THR A 81 -9.61 -6.07 -7.96
C THR A 81 -10.30 -4.86 -7.36
N SER A 82 -9.67 -3.69 -7.46
CA SER A 82 -10.21 -2.43 -6.93
C SER A 82 -11.56 -2.08 -7.57
N THR A 83 -12.39 -1.39 -6.82
CA THR A 83 -13.74 -0.96 -7.22
C THR A 83 -13.88 0.57 -7.07
N LYS A 84 -15.09 1.08 -7.18
CA LYS A 84 -15.42 2.49 -6.89
C LYS A 84 -15.53 2.79 -5.39
N LYS A 85 -15.16 1.84 -4.55
CA LYS A 85 -15.17 1.94 -3.08
C LYS A 85 -13.88 1.36 -2.55
N ALA A 86 -13.43 1.87 -1.43
CA ALA A 86 -12.33 1.28 -0.69
C ALA A 86 -12.61 -0.18 -0.35
N HIS A 87 -11.57 -0.98 -0.26
CA HIS A 87 -11.62 -2.39 0.13
C HIS A 87 -11.47 -2.49 1.64
N TYR A 88 -12.44 -3.13 2.29
CA TYR A 88 -12.49 -3.26 3.74
C TYR A 88 -12.10 -4.68 4.16
N ILE A 89 -11.17 -4.78 5.09
CA ILE A 89 -10.63 -6.03 5.61
C ILE A 89 -10.78 -6.05 7.12
N GLU A 90 -11.34 -7.12 7.65
CA GLU A 90 -11.37 -7.40 9.08
C GLU A 90 -10.44 -8.56 9.42
N MET A 91 -9.95 -8.59 10.65
CA MET A 91 -9.13 -9.65 11.21
C MET A 91 -7.78 -9.85 10.48
N LEU A 92 -7.21 -8.79 9.90
CA LEU A 92 -5.84 -8.85 9.41
C LEU A 92 -4.90 -8.83 10.63
N PRO A 93 -4.02 -9.84 10.82
CA PRO A 93 -3.16 -9.90 12.01
C PRO A 93 -2.32 -8.64 12.22
N ILE A 94 -2.06 -8.29 13.47
CA ILE A 94 -1.16 -7.17 13.81
C ILE A 94 0.21 -7.42 13.21
N GLY A 95 0.77 -6.45 12.48
CA GLY A 95 2.08 -6.59 11.85
C GLY A 95 2.30 -5.69 10.65
N LYS A 96 3.44 -5.90 9.98
CA LYS A 96 3.83 -5.14 8.79
C LYS A 96 3.47 -5.87 7.52
N TYR A 97 2.99 -5.10 6.56
CA TYR A 97 2.52 -5.58 5.27
C TYR A 97 2.98 -4.67 4.14
N THR A 98 2.95 -5.22 2.94
CA THR A 98 3.19 -4.49 1.69
C THR A 98 1.94 -4.61 0.82
N LEU A 99 1.36 -3.48 0.44
CA LEU A 99 0.34 -3.40 -0.59
C LEU A 99 1.03 -3.23 -1.94
N ARG A 100 0.79 -4.16 -2.85
CA ARG A 100 1.35 -4.18 -4.20
C ARG A 100 0.27 -4.08 -5.24
N GLU A 101 0.53 -3.31 -6.28
CA GLU A 101 -0.27 -3.29 -7.48
C GLU A 101 0.35 -4.21 -8.54
N GLU A 102 -0.35 -5.29 -8.89
CA GLU A 102 0.08 -6.22 -9.94
C GLU A 102 -0.26 -5.69 -11.34
N THR A 103 -1.35 -4.95 -11.44
CA THR A 103 -1.82 -4.38 -12.70
C THR A 103 -2.60 -3.10 -12.42
N ALA A 104 -2.18 -2.00 -13.04
CA ALA A 104 -2.91 -0.73 -12.97
C ALA A 104 -4.14 -0.73 -13.88
N PRO A 105 -5.14 0.10 -13.60
CA PRO A 105 -6.26 0.35 -14.50
C PRO A 105 -5.80 0.95 -15.84
N ASP A 106 -6.61 0.81 -16.87
CA ASP A 106 -6.32 1.40 -18.18
C ASP A 106 -6.11 2.92 -18.08
N GLY A 107 -5.04 3.38 -18.68
CA GLY A 107 -4.67 4.80 -18.68
C GLY A 107 -3.81 5.25 -17.48
N TYR A 108 -3.49 4.35 -16.56
CA TYR A 108 -2.66 4.65 -15.39
C TYR A 108 -1.34 3.86 -15.39
N LEU A 109 -0.34 4.40 -14.72
CA LEU A 109 0.94 3.72 -14.44
C LEU A 109 0.77 2.85 -13.20
N VAL A 110 1.49 1.73 -13.14
CA VAL A 110 1.54 0.90 -11.93
C VAL A 110 2.20 1.69 -10.80
N ALA A 111 1.55 1.77 -9.65
CA ALA A 111 2.07 2.44 -8.47
C ALA A 111 3.24 1.66 -7.84
N ASN A 112 4.07 2.37 -7.07
CA ASN A 112 5.04 1.74 -6.21
C ASN A 112 4.34 1.00 -5.05
N ASP A 113 5.01 -0.02 -4.52
CA ASP A 113 4.57 -0.72 -3.32
C ASP A 113 4.38 0.26 -2.15
N VAL A 114 3.34 0.06 -1.35
CA VAL A 114 3.04 0.84 -0.14
C VAL A 114 3.22 -0.06 1.08
N GLU A 115 4.19 0.26 1.93
CA GLU A 115 4.35 -0.42 3.22
C GLU A 115 3.37 0.17 4.23
N PHE A 116 2.72 -0.68 5.02
CA PHE A 116 1.82 -0.28 6.09
C PHE A 116 1.91 -1.23 7.28
N GLU A 117 1.42 -0.79 8.43
CA GLU A 117 1.41 -1.57 9.66
C GLU A 117 -0.02 -1.65 10.19
N VAL A 118 -0.49 -2.87 10.45
CA VAL A 118 -1.72 -3.13 11.19
C VAL A 118 -1.39 -3.03 12.67
N LYS A 119 -1.98 -2.05 13.35
CA LYS A 119 -1.78 -1.75 14.77
C LYS A 119 -2.80 -2.45 15.63
N ASP A 120 -2.46 -2.59 16.91
CA ASP A 120 -3.32 -3.11 17.96
C ASP A 120 -4.40 -2.07 18.33
N THR A 121 -5.43 -1.96 17.47
CA THR A 121 -6.57 -1.06 17.67
C THR A 121 -7.80 -1.57 16.93
N GLY A 122 -8.97 -1.44 17.55
CA GLY A 122 -10.27 -1.72 16.93
C GLY A 122 -10.79 -0.58 16.02
N GLU A 123 -10.05 0.52 15.91
CA GLU A 123 -10.39 1.59 14.98
C GLU A 123 -10.05 1.20 13.53
N VAL A 124 -10.78 1.79 12.57
CA VAL A 124 -10.49 1.57 11.14
C VAL A 124 -9.18 2.27 10.79
N GLN A 125 -8.23 1.51 10.28
CA GLN A 125 -6.93 2.00 9.82
C GLN A 125 -6.97 2.18 8.30
N HIS A 126 -6.60 3.38 7.81
CA HIS A 126 -6.71 3.72 6.40
C HIS A 126 -5.36 3.61 5.69
N VAL A 127 -5.35 2.96 4.54
CA VAL A 127 -4.20 2.84 3.64
C VAL A 127 -4.62 3.34 2.26
N THR A 128 -3.82 4.21 1.65
CA THR A 128 -4.13 4.74 0.32
C THR A 128 -2.97 4.47 -0.63
N MET A 129 -3.29 3.93 -1.81
CA MET A 129 -2.38 3.81 -2.94
C MET A 129 -2.87 4.70 -4.07
N VAL A 130 -1.97 5.54 -4.60
CA VAL A 130 -2.30 6.55 -5.61
C VAL A 130 -1.61 6.23 -6.94
N ASP A 131 -2.38 6.28 -8.03
CA ASP A 131 -1.88 6.13 -9.39
C ASP A 131 -1.73 7.47 -10.10
N GLU A 132 -0.69 7.56 -10.92
CA GLU A 132 -0.50 8.62 -11.89
C GLU A 132 -1.05 8.20 -13.25
N ALA A 133 -1.74 9.12 -13.92
CA ALA A 133 -2.19 8.88 -15.29
C ALA A 133 -0.98 8.75 -16.23
N LYS A 134 -1.06 7.83 -17.19
CA LYS A 134 -0.06 7.76 -18.27
C LYS A 134 -0.04 9.08 -19.03
N PRO A 135 1.15 9.59 -19.39
CA PRO A 135 1.24 10.75 -20.27
C PRO A 135 0.43 10.49 -21.55
N SER A 136 -0.49 11.39 -21.86
CA SER A 136 -1.17 11.34 -23.16
C SER A 136 -0.13 11.55 -24.24
N ALA A 137 -0.08 10.68 -25.25
CA ALA A 137 0.72 10.93 -26.43
C ALA A 137 0.36 12.33 -26.97
N PRO A 138 1.35 13.16 -27.33
CA PRO A 138 1.04 14.44 -27.95
C PRO A 138 0.11 14.16 -29.15
N ALA A 139 -1.02 14.88 -29.20
CA ALA A 139 -1.91 14.80 -30.34
C ALA A 139 -1.04 15.06 -31.59
N THR A 140 -0.86 14.04 -32.42
CA THR A 140 -0.32 14.25 -33.75
C THR A 140 -1.42 14.96 -34.54
N ASP A 141 -1.53 16.29 -34.33
CA ASP A 141 -2.10 17.15 -35.33
C ASP A 141 -1.20 17.02 -36.54
N THR A 142 -1.48 16.05 -37.39
CA THR A 142 -1.03 16.09 -38.76
C THR A 142 -1.76 17.27 -39.39
N PRO A 143 -1.05 18.40 -39.67
CA PRO A 143 -1.70 19.47 -40.43
C PRO A 143 -2.09 18.86 -41.77
N LYS A 144 -3.39 18.83 -42.03
CA LYS A 144 -3.90 18.59 -43.39
C LYS A 144 -3.54 19.76 -44.28
N THR A 145 -2.26 19.94 -44.56
CA THR A 145 -1.79 20.81 -45.62
C THR A 145 -1.28 19.90 -46.73
N GLY A 146 -2.10 19.78 -47.76
CA GLY A 146 -1.72 19.11 -49.01
C GLY A 146 -0.65 19.88 -49.76
N ASP A 147 0.57 19.92 -49.22
CA ASP A 147 1.74 20.41 -49.93
C ASP A 147 2.92 19.45 -49.64
N ASP A 148 3.03 18.47 -50.54
CA ASP A 148 4.09 17.45 -50.53
C ASP A 148 5.49 18.01 -50.82
N ARG A 149 5.65 19.31 -50.97
CA ARG A 149 6.93 19.91 -51.41
C ARG A 149 7.91 20.15 -50.28
N ASN A 150 7.45 20.21 -49.02
CA ASN A 150 8.33 20.55 -47.90
C ASN A 150 8.84 19.36 -47.08
N MET A 151 8.32 18.16 -47.31
CA MET A 151 8.72 16.99 -46.52
C MET A 151 10.17 16.57 -46.75
N LYS A 152 10.69 16.79 -47.96
CA LYS A 152 12.12 16.51 -48.29
C LYS A 152 13.08 17.47 -47.62
N LEU A 153 12.67 18.71 -47.41
CA LEU A 153 13.54 19.74 -46.79
C LEU A 153 13.64 19.52 -45.27
N TRP A 154 12.55 19.03 -44.66
CA TRP A 154 12.53 18.76 -43.21
C TRP A 154 13.38 17.54 -42.81
N LEU A 155 13.38 16.49 -43.66
CA LEU A 155 14.24 15.31 -43.47
C LEU A 155 15.73 15.65 -43.62
N LEU A 156 16.09 16.68 -44.39
CA LEU A 156 17.49 17.13 -44.57
C LEU A 156 18.00 17.89 -43.35
N LEU A 157 17.14 18.61 -42.63
CA LEU A 157 17.47 19.31 -41.39
C LEU A 157 17.66 18.38 -40.18
N LEU A 158 16.96 17.23 -40.13
CA LEU A 158 17.14 16.21 -39.08
C LEU A 158 18.42 15.37 -39.26
N GLY A 159 18.98 15.31 -40.48
CA GLY A 159 20.22 14.57 -40.77
C GLY A 159 21.52 15.25 -40.37
N ILE A 160 21.51 16.53 -40.00
CA ILE A 160 22.74 17.31 -39.69
C ILE A 160 23.04 17.35 -38.17
N GLY A 161 22.09 16.91 -37.32
CA GLY A 161 22.22 16.95 -35.86
C GLY A 161 23.01 15.80 -35.21
N ALA A 162 23.42 14.77 -35.94
CA ALA A 162 24.06 13.57 -35.38
C ALA A 162 25.53 13.36 -35.76
N GLY A 163 26.22 14.41 -36.18
CA GLY A 163 27.64 14.30 -36.57
C GLY A 163 28.47 15.47 -36.11
N GLY A 164 29.10 15.37 -34.96
CA GLY A 164 30.14 16.28 -34.62
C GLY A 164 30.34 16.61 -33.15
N LEU A 165 31.14 15.84 -32.46
CA LEU A 165 32.07 16.31 -31.43
C LEU A 165 33.00 15.15 -31.00
N GLY A 166 33.91 14.82 -31.95
CA GLY A 166 35.13 14.13 -31.60
C GLY A 166 36.24 15.17 -31.39
N VAL A 167 36.44 15.62 -30.16
CA VAL A 167 37.64 16.42 -29.84
C VAL A 167 38.76 15.47 -29.45
N ALA A 168 39.68 15.22 -30.37
CA ALA A 168 40.92 14.54 -30.08
C ALA A 168 41.86 15.48 -29.31
N PHE A 169 42.11 15.19 -28.01
CA PHE A 169 43.19 15.82 -27.26
C PHE A 169 44.51 15.11 -27.60
N GLY A 170 45.31 15.73 -28.50
CA GLY A 170 46.69 15.34 -28.77
C GLY A 170 47.63 15.83 -27.66
N ILE A 171 48.12 14.92 -26.83
CA ILE A 171 49.17 15.21 -25.85
C ILE A 171 50.52 15.20 -26.59
N ARG A 172 51.11 16.36 -26.74
CA ARG A 172 52.46 16.56 -27.30
C ARG A 172 53.49 16.40 -26.20
N ARG A 173 54.17 15.26 -26.16
CA ARG A 173 55.36 15.04 -25.32
C ARG A 173 56.53 15.86 -25.88
N LYS A 174 57.07 16.81 -25.13
CA LYS A 174 58.40 17.38 -25.33
C LYS A 174 59.43 16.66 -24.47
N ARG A 175 60.46 16.09 -25.13
CA ARG A 175 61.70 15.67 -24.53
C ARG A 175 62.60 16.89 -24.29
N LYS A 176 63.13 17.01 -23.12
CA LYS A 176 64.54 17.20 -22.79
C LYS A 176 64.74 16.87 -21.33
#